data_0c77cb0f09663d5b49c71c1a221c7066
#
_entry.id   0c77cb0f09663d5b49c71c1a221c7066
#
_cell.length_a   1.000
_cell.length_b   1.000
_cell.length_c   1.000
_cell.angle_alpha   90.00
_cell.angle_beta   90.00
_cell.angle_gamma   90.00
#
_symmetry.space_group_name_H-M   'P 1'
#
loop_
_entity.id
_entity.type
_entity.pdbx_description
1 polymer ?
#
loop_
_entity_poly.entity_id
_entity_poly.type
_entity_poly.pdbx_seq_one_letter_code
_entity_poly.pdbx_strand_id
1 'polypeptide(L)'
;HDSHRRQRQMCIRDRLYKMTNKIASKRYSTALFDSVKNEELDALLKDAQSLSETMADSQELSSLLKSPLTKNELKSSILLKIIEGLSSEKILSGLVNTLKKNKRLNLFENVLSDFQDVLFEKRGYQKAKVTTSHAINDEIKNSIQDLLHNQYGSKINLEFHVNNSLLGGMTVVIGSKMIDLSILNQVSKFTNNVKGDI
;
A
#
# COMPACT_ATOMS: atom_id res chain seq x y z
N HIS A 1 6.27 6.46 37.22
CA HIS A 1 7.21 6.87 36.14
C HIS A 1 7.62 5.72 35.22
N ASP A 2 7.61 4.47 35.66
CA ASP A 2 8.06 3.30 34.87
C ASP A 2 7.06 2.83 33.80
N SER A 3 5.76 3.00 34.00
CA SER A 3 4.73 2.57 33.04
C SER A 3 4.80 3.33 31.72
N HIS A 4 5.01 4.64 31.77
CA HIS A 4 5.14 5.50 30.57
C HIS A 4 6.44 5.24 29.80
N ARG A 5 7.50 4.83 30.47
CA ARG A 5 8.78 4.46 29.83
C ARG A 5 8.67 3.14 29.07
N ARG A 6 7.98 2.15 29.64
CA ARG A 6 7.69 0.86 28.99
C ARG A 6 6.75 1.03 27.78
N GLN A 7 5.71 1.87 27.89
CA GLN A 7 4.82 2.17 26.77
C GLN A 7 5.56 2.85 25.60
N ARG A 8 6.43 3.83 25.87
CA ARG A 8 7.25 4.48 24.81
C ARG A 8 8.20 3.50 24.14
N GLN A 9 8.84 2.61 24.89
CA GLN A 9 9.74 1.59 24.33
C GLN A 9 8.97 0.56 23.49
N MET A 10 7.75 0.17 23.88
CA MET A 10 6.88 -0.71 23.12
C MET A 10 6.46 -0.07 21.80
N CYS A 11 6.03 1.18 21.81
CA CYS A 11 5.65 1.92 20.59
C CYS A 11 6.83 2.11 19.61
N ILE A 12 8.05 2.33 20.12
CA ILE A 12 9.25 2.46 19.27
C ILE A 12 9.58 1.12 18.63
N ARG A 13 9.54 0.01 19.38
CA ARG A 13 9.83 -1.33 18.88
C ARG A 13 8.82 -1.77 17.82
N ASP A 14 7.54 -1.49 18.03
CA ASP A 14 6.48 -1.81 17.06
C ASP A 14 6.60 -0.99 15.76
N ARG A 15 7.01 0.26 15.87
CA ARG A 15 7.29 1.10 14.70
C ARG A 15 8.49 0.59 13.91
N LEU A 16 9.57 0.23 14.57
CA LEU A 16 10.76 -0.35 13.94
C LEU A 16 10.42 -1.68 13.27
N TYR A 17 9.63 -2.54 13.91
CA TYR A 17 9.19 -3.81 13.33
C TYR A 17 8.34 -3.61 12.07
N LYS A 18 7.38 -2.67 12.08
CA LYS A 18 6.60 -2.32 10.89
C LYS A 18 7.47 -1.77 9.75
N MET A 19 8.44 -0.91 10.07
CA MET A 19 9.38 -0.38 9.06
C MET A 19 10.26 -1.48 8.46
N THR A 20 10.78 -2.38 9.28
CA THR A 20 11.62 -3.50 8.83
C THR A 20 10.82 -4.45 7.91
N ASN A 21 9.57 -4.73 8.25
CA ASN A 21 8.69 -5.57 7.44
C ASN A 21 8.38 -4.90 6.09
N LYS A 22 8.12 -3.58 6.06
CA LYS A 22 7.87 -2.84 4.82
C LYS A 22 9.10 -2.82 3.90
N ILE A 23 10.30 -2.67 4.46
CA ILE A 23 11.54 -2.73 3.67
C ILE A 23 11.76 -4.15 3.12
N ALA A 24 11.46 -5.17 3.93
CA ALA A 24 11.59 -6.56 3.51
C ALA A 24 10.57 -6.89 2.41
N SER A 25 9.28 -6.55 2.56
CA SER A 25 8.25 -6.81 1.55
C SER A 25 8.60 -6.14 0.22
N LYS A 26 9.04 -4.88 0.23
CA LYS A 26 9.46 -4.17 -0.99
C LYS A 26 10.64 -4.87 -1.70
N ARG A 27 11.60 -5.42 -0.95
CA ARG A 27 12.71 -6.21 -1.54
C ARG A 27 12.22 -7.49 -2.24
N TYR A 28 11.29 -8.23 -1.61
CA TYR A 28 10.72 -9.42 -2.24
C TYR A 28 9.87 -9.06 -3.46
N SER A 29 9.11 -7.97 -3.42
CA SER A 29 8.30 -7.49 -4.53
C SER A 29 9.17 -7.05 -5.72
N THR A 30 10.27 -6.35 -5.46
CA THR A 30 11.24 -5.98 -6.51
C THR A 30 11.89 -7.23 -7.11
N ALA A 31 12.33 -8.18 -6.29
CA ALA A 31 12.90 -9.43 -6.76
C ALA A 31 11.91 -10.27 -7.57
N LEU A 32 10.63 -10.27 -7.17
CA LEU A 32 9.55 -10.92 -7.90
C LEU A 32 9.38 -10.27 -9.29
N PHE A 33 9.34 -8.93 -9.35
CA PHE A 33 9.27 -8.20 -10.60
C PHE A 33 10.44 -8.52 -11.53
N ASP A 34 11.68 -8.51 -11.00
CA ASP A 34 12.90 -8.77 -11.78
C ASP A 34 13.01 -10.23 -12.25
N SER A 35 12.32 -11.17 -11.61
CA SER A 35 12.33 -12.60 -11.98
C SER A 35 11.32 -12.99 -13.06
N VAL A 36 10.38 -12.10 -13.39
CA VAL A 36 9.25 -12.37 -14.28
C VAL A 36 9.46 -11.70 -15.64
N LYS A 37 9.10 -12.40 -16.71
CA LYS A 37 9.13 -11.83 -18.06
C LYS A 37 7.99 -10.83 -18.25
N ASN A 38 8.21 -9.80 -19.07
CA ASN A 38 7.22 -8.73 -19.30
C ASN A 38 5.87 -9.26 -19.78
N GLU A 39 5.83 -10.36 -20.52
CA GLU A 39 4.60 -10.99 -21.03
C GLU A 39 3.73 -11.61 -19.93
N GLU A 40 4.36 -12.08 -18.85
CA GLU A 40 3.68 -12.74 -17.73
C GLU A 40 3.29 -11.75 -16.61
N LEU A 41 3.76 -10.50 -16.68
CA LEU A 41 3.52 -9.49 -15.63
C LEU A 41 2.03 -9.14 -15.47
N ASP A 42 1.27 -9.08 -16.57
CA ASP A 42 -0.15 -8.73 -16.52
C ASP A 42 -0.99 -9.88 -15.98
N ALA A 43 -0.62 -11.12 -16.28
CA ALA A 43 -1.26 -12.31 -15.69
C ALA A 43 -0.96 -12.37 -14.18
N LEU A 44 0.29 -12.16 -13.79
CA LEU A 44 0.69 -12.13 -12.38
C LEU A 44 0.01 -10.98 -11.61
N LEU A 45 -0.20 -9.82 -12.23
CA LEU A 45 -0.93 -8.71 -11.61
C LEU A 45 -2.37 -9.08 -11.31
N LYS A 46 -3.08 -9.69 -12.26
CA LYS A 46 -4.46 -10.16 -12.06
C LYS A 46 -4.54 -11.21 -10.95
N ASP A 47 -3.63 -12.20 -10.98
CA ASP A 47 -3.58 -13.24 -9.96
C ASP A 47 -3.26 -12.64 -8.57
N ALA A 48 -2.35 -11.66 -8.50
CA ALA A 48 -2.03 -10.96 -7.25
C ALA A 48 -3.20 -10.12 -6.71
N GLN A 49 -4.00 -9.51 -7.60
CA GLN A 49 -5.21 -8.79 -7.21
C GLN A 49 -6.27 -9.74 -6.65
N SER A 50 -6.59 -10.82 -7.36
CA SER A 50 -7.57 -11.82 -6.90
C SER A 50 -7.16 -12.46 -5.57
N LEU A 51 -5.86 -12.73 -5.38
CA LEU A 51 -5.35 -13.23 -4.09
C LEU A 51 -5.46 -12.18 -2.97
N SER A 52 -5.19 -10.90 -3.26
CA SER A 52 -5.36 -9.83 -2.28
C SER A 52 -6.82 -9.67 -1.85
N GLU A 53 -7.76 -9.75 -2.79
CA GLU A 53 -9.20 -9.72 -2.53
C GLU A 53 -9.63 -10.93 -1.68
N THR A 54 -9.25 -12.15 -2.06
CA THR A 54 -9.52 -13.36 -1.30
C THR A 54 -8.98 -13.30 0.13
N MET A 55 -7.81 -12.69 0.33
CA MET A 55 -7.22 -12.48 1.65
C MET A 55 -7.93 -11.40 2.46
N ALA A 56 -8.46 -10.37 1.81
CA ALA A 56 -9.24 -9.32 2.46
C ALA A 56 -10.60 -9.84 2.92
N ASP A 57 -11.24 -10.69 2.12
CA ASP A 57 -12.54 -11.31 2.43
C ASP A 57 -12.43 -12.35 3.55
N SER A 58 -11.29 -13.04 3.66
CA SER A 58 -11.04 -14.07 4.67
C SER A 58 -10.17 -13.57 5.82
N GLN A 59 -10.82 -13.00 6.85
CA GLN A 59 -10.11 -12.56 8.07
C GLN A 59 -9.39 -13.72 8.78
N GLU A 60 -9.91 -14.94 8.66
CA GLU A 60 -9.31 -16.14 9.23
C GLU A 60 -7.96 -16.46 8.56
N LEU A 61 -7.89 -16.39 7.23
CA LEU A 61 -6.66 -16.62 6.48
C LEU A 61 -5.58 -15.57 6.83
N SER A 62 -5.95 -14.30 6.88
CA SER A 62 -5.03 -13.22 7.25
C SER A 62 -4.53 -13.39 8.69
N SER A 63 -5.39 -13.75 9.64
CA SER A 63 -5.01 -13.99 11.04
C SER A 63 -4.10 -15.22 11.19
N LEU A 64 -4.38 -16.30 10.44
CA LEU A 64 -3.57 -17.51 10.41
C LEU A 64 -2.14 -17.23 9.90
N LEU A 65 -2.02 -16.46 8.84
CA LEU A 65 -0.72 -16.09 8.27
C LEU A 65 0.09 -15.20 9.24
N LYS A 66 -0.56 -14.28 9.92
CA LYS A 66 0.06 -13.35 10.88
C LYS A 66 0.38 -14.02 12.24
N SER A 67 -0.30 -15.11 12.60
CA SER A 67 -0.09 -15.80 13.88
C SER A 67 1.30 -16.43 13.96
N PRO A 68 2.09 -16.15 15.02
CA PRO A 68 3.38 -16.80 15.21
C PRO A 68 3.25 -18.25 15.70
N LEU A 69 2.08 -18.65 16.19
CA LEU A 69 1.82 -19.99 16.74
C LEU A 69 1.63 -21.05 15.65
N THR A 70 1.24 -20.65 14.45
CA THR A 70 1.00 -21.58 13.34
C THR A 70 2.31 -21.97 12.68
N LYS A 71 2.51 -23.27 12.48
CA LYS A 71 3.70 -23.82 11.82
C LYS A 71 3.79 -23.34 10.36
N ASN A 72 5.01 -23.02 9.91
CA ASN A 72 5.25 -22.54 8.55
C ASN A 72 4.86 -23.55 7.47
N GLU A 73 4.92 -24.85 7.79
CA GLU A 73 4.50 -25.93 6.88
C GLU A 73 3.00 -25.83 6.58
N LEU A 74 2.17 -25.62 7.61
CA LEU A 74 0.72 -25.45 7.44
C LEU A 74 0.38 -24.19 6.64
N LYS A 75 1.04 -23.07 6.97
CA LYS A 75 0.86 -21.81 6.21
C LYS A 75 1.20 -21.98 4.75
N SER A 76 2.34 -22.64 4.46
CA SER A 76 2.78 -22.86 3.08
C SER A 76 1.86 -23.81 2.33
N SER A 77 1.34 -24.88 2.95
CA SER A 77 0.44 -25.81 2.30
C SER A 77 -0.91 -25.18 1.95
N ILE A 78 -1.44 -24.30 2.81
CA ILE A 78 -2.66 -23.55 2.53
C ILE A 78 -2.45 -22.57 1.38
N LEU A 79 -1.35 -21.79 1.42
CA LEU A 79 -1.05 -20.85 0.33
C LEU A 79 -0.87 -21.56 -1.01
N LEU A 80 -0.16 -22.68 -1.05
CA LEU A 80 0.03 -23.46 -2.28
C LEU A 80 -1.29 -23.97 -2.85
N LYS A 81 -2.23 -24.44 -2.00
CA LYS A 81 -3.57 -24.84 -2.45
C LYS A 81 -4.40 -23.69 -3.02
N ILE A 82 -4.26 -22.49 -2.48
CA ILE A 82 -4.96 -21.30 -2.99
C ILE A 82 -4.36 -20.85 -4.34
N ILE A 83 -3.06 -21.01 -4.51
CA ILE A 83 -2.33 -20.63 -5.74
C ILE A 83 -2.54 -21.67 -6.84
N GLU A 84 -2.88 -22.89 -6.49
CA GLU A 84 -3.11 -24.00 -7.43
C GLU A 84 -4.24 -23.63 -8.42
N GLY A 85 -3.94 -23.72 -9.70
CA GLY A 85 -4.86 -23.34 -10.78
C GLY A 85 -4.80 -21.90 -11.26
N LEU A 86 -3.95 -21.04 -10.66
CA LEU A 86 -3.70 -19.70 -11.17
C LEU A 86 -2.73 -19.72 -12.37
N SER A 87 -2.85 -18.72 -13.24
CA SER A 87 -1.98 -18.61 -14.43
C SER A 87 -0.50 -18.48 -14.07
N SER A 88 -0.20 -17.85 -12.95
CA SER A 88 1.17 -17.59 -12.45
C SER A 88 1.60 -18.52 -11.32
N GLU A 89 1.03 -19.73 -11.24
CA GLU A 89 1.26 -20.69 -10.16
C GLU A 89 2.75 -20.94 -9.88
N LYS A 90 3.57 -21.17 -10.93
CA LYS A 90 5.01 -21.45 -10.79
C LYS A 90 5.76 -20.30 -10.11
N ILE A 91 5.42 -19.08 -10.44
CA ILE A 91 6.07 -17.87 -9.92
C ILE A 91 5.66 -17.65 -8.46
N LEU A 92 4.37 -17.74 -8.18
CA LEU A 92 3.81 -17.56 -6.84
C LEU A 92 4.25 -18.69 -5.89
N SER A 93 4.33 -19.94 -6.34
CA SER A 93 4.84 -21.05 -5.54
C SER A 93 6.33 -20.87 -5.21
N GLY A 94 7.12 -20.34 -6.16
CA GLY A 94 8.51 -19.94 -5.93
C GLY A 94 8.64 -18.86 -4.86
N LEU A 95 7.76 -17.85 -4.88
CA LEU A 95 7.68 -16.82 -3.84
C LEU A 95 7.35 -17.42 -2.48
N VAL A 96 6.30 -18.26 -2.39
CA VAL A 96 5.92 -18.94 -1.14
C VAL A 96 7.06 -19.77 -0.57
N ASN A 97 7.76 -20.55 -1.41
CA ASN A 97 8.89 -21.35 -0.97
C ASN A 97 10.07 -20.48 -0.46
N THR A 98 10.33 -19.35 -1.10
CA THR A 98 11.36 -18.40 -0.68
C THR A 98 11.00 -17.75 0.67
N LEU A 99 9.75 -17.33 0.84
CA LEU A 99 9.26 -16.77 2.10
C LEU A 99 9.24 -17.82 3.22
N LYS A 100 8.89 -19.08 2.91
CA LYS A 100 8.95 -20.21 3.85
C LYS A 100 10.37 -20.45 4.36
N LYS A 101 11.34 -20.52 3.44
CA LYS A 101 12.77 -20.70 3.78
C LYS A 101 13.29 -19.63 4.71
N ASN A 102 12.84 -18.39 4.51
CA ASN A 102 13.21 -17.23 5.32
C ASN A 102 12.33 -17.02 6.56
N LYS A 103 11.37 -17.90 6.83
CA LYS A 103 10.38 -17.81 7.94
C LYS A 103 9.59 -16.48 7.92
N ARG A 104 9.25 -15.99 6.73
CA ARG A 104 8.59 -14.69 6.49
C ARG A 104 7.27 -14.79 5.72
N LEU A 105 6.56 -15.92 5.86
CA LEU A 105 5.24 -16.12 5.21
C LEU A 105 4.19 -15.08 5.64
N ASN A 106 4.35 -14.48 6.83
CA ASN A 106 3.51 -13.39 7.31
C ASN A 106 3.61 -12.12 6.44
N LEU A 107 4.63 -11.99 5.58
CA LEU A 107 4.77 -10.85 4.66
C LEU A 107 4.11 -11.09 3.30
N PHE A 108 3.55 -12.27 3.05
CA PHE A 108 3.03 -12.63 1.73
C PHE A 108 1.99 -11.61 1.20
N GLU A 109 1.01 -11.23 2.04
CA GLU A 109 0.00 -10.21 1.73
C GLU A 109 0.65 -8.86 1.37
N ASN A 110 1.62 -8.42 2.18
CA ASN A 110 2.34 -7.16 1.95
C ASN A 110 3.19 -7.21 0.67
N VAL A 111 3.79 -8.36 0.35
CA VAL A 111 4.58 -8.55 -0.88
C VAL A 111 3.71 -8.42 -2.11
N LEU A 112 2.50 -8.98 -2.12
CA LEU A 112 1.56 -8.86 -3.23
C LEU A 112 1.10 -7.40 -3.43
N SER A 113 0.78 -6.69 -2.34
CA SER A 113 0.43 -5.27 -2.39
C SER A 113 1.59 -4.41 -2.90
N ASP A 114 2.79 -4.59 -2.32
CA ASP A 114 3.99 -3.85 -2.74
C ASP A 114 4.40 -4.19 -4.19
N PHE A 115 4.09 -5.42 -4.68
CA PHE A 115 4.35 -5.81 -6.08
C PHE A 115 3.52 -4.97 -7.06
N GLN A 116 2.25 -4.73 -6.75
CA GLN A 116 1.40 -3.84 -7.56
C GLN A 116 2.00 -2.42 -7.62
N ASP A 117 2.43 -1.89 -6.48
CA ASP A 117 3.07 -0.58 -6.41
C ASP A 117 4.37 -0.51 -7.23
N VAL A 118 5.23 -1.53 -7.11
CA VAL A 118 6.50 -1.61 -7.86
C VAL A 118 6.25 -1.70 -9.37
N LEU A 119 5.26 -2.50 -9.79
CA LEU A 119 4.90 -2.64 -11.20
C LEU A 119 4.41 -1.31 -11.78
N PHE A 120 3.54 -0.59 -11.08
CA PHE A 120 3.08 0.74 -11.50
C PHE A 120 4.24 1.74 -11.56
N GLU A 121 5.12 1.76 -10.54
CA GLU A 121 6.30 2.62 -10.50
C GLU A 121 7.24 2.35 -11.69
N LYS A 122 7.52 1.08 -11.99
CA LYS A 122 8.37 0.68 -13.12
C LYS A 122 7.75 0.97 -14.50
N ARG A 123 6.43 0.93 -14.62
CA ARG A 123 5.68 1.36 -15.82
C ARG A 123 5.61 2.89 -15.96
N GLY A 124 6.20 3.63 -15.02
CA GLY A 124 6.23 5.09 -15.02
C GLY A 124 4.93 5.73 -14.50
N TYR A 125 4.07 4.97 -13.83
CA TYR A 125 2.92 5.55 -13.14
C TYR A 125 3.37 6.20 -11.83
N GLN A 126 2.94 7.42 -11.60
CA GLN A 126 3.13 8.10 -10.32
C GLN A 126 1.93 7.84 -9.43
N LYS A 127 2.19 7.42 -8.19
CA LYS A 127 1.15 7.24 -7.18
C LYS A 127 0.77 8.61 -6.62
N ALA A 128 -0.50 8.97 -6.72
CA ALA A 128 -1.04 10.17 -6.14
C ALA A 128 -2.06 9.82 -5.05
N LYS A 129 -1.78 10.27 -3.83
CA LYS A 129 -2.67 10.09 -2.69
C LYS A 129 -3.52 11.33 -2.51
N VAL A 130 -4.83 11.20 -2.69
CA VAL A 130 -5.81 12.24 -2.46
C VAL A 130 -6.49 11.99 -1.11
N THR A 131 -6.33 12.92 -0.17
CA THR A 131 -6.98 12.82 1.14
C THR A 131 -8.06 13.89 1.23
N THR A 132 -9.28 13.48 1.52
CA THR A 132 -10.47 14.35 1.62
C THR A 132 -11.06 14.33 3.03
N SER A 133 -11.78 15.36 3.41
CA SER A 133 -12.45 15.42 4.72
C SER A 133 -13.65 14.48 4.82
N HIS A 134 -14.33 14.22 3.71
CA HIS A 134 -15.52 13.38 3.62
C HIS A 134 -15.42 12.44 2.42
N ALA A 135 -16.24 11.40 2.40
CA ALA A 135 -16.37 10.54 1.24
C ALA A 135 -16.89 11.35 0.04
N ILE A 136 -16.24 11.23 -1.09
CA ILE A 136 -16.60 11.90 -2.34
C ILE A 136 -17.29 10.92 -3.29
N ASN A 137 -18.27 11.42 -4.06
CA ASN A 137 -18.92 10.62 -5.08
C ASN A 137 -18.00 10.37 -6.29
N ASP A 138 -18.39 9.44 -7.15
CA ASP A 138 -17.53 9.01 -8.27
C ASP A 138 -17.38 10.09 -9.33
N GLU A 139 -18.37 11.01 -9.49
CA GLU A 139 -18.28 12.16 -10.40
C GLU A 139 -17.14 13.10 -10.01
N ILE A 140 -17.01 13.40 -8.71
CA ILE A 140 -15.93 14.25 -8.19
C ILE A 140 -14.57 13.52 -8.31
N LYS A 141 -14.53 12.20 -8.05
CA LYS A 141 -13.30 11.42 -8.25
C LYS A 141 -12.82 11.48 -9.69
N ASN A 142 -13.73 11.31 -10.66
CA ASN A 142 -13.41 11.39 -12.08
C ASN A 142 -12.91 12.80 -12.46
N SER A 143 -13.58 13.85 -11.99
CA SER A 143 -13.14 15.23 -12.22
C SER A 143 -11.75 15.52 -11.68
N ILE A 144 -11.43 15.04 -10.48
CA ILE A 144 -10.08 15.15 -9.89
C ILE A 144 -9.07 14.35 -10.71
N GLN A 145 -9.44 13.18 -11.18
CA GLN A 145 -8.61 12.34 -12.02
C GLN A 145 -8.26 13.03 -13.34
N ASP A 146 -9.25 13.61 -14.02
CA ASP A 146 -9.06 14.32 -15.28
C ASP A 146 -8.16 15.55 -15.10
N LEU A 147 -8.38 16.34 -14.03
CA LEU A 147 -7.54 17.49 -13.72
C LEU A 147 -6.07 17.10 -13.48
N LEU A 148 -5.84 16.04 -12.72
CA LEU A 148 -4.50 15.57 -12.43
C LEU A 148 -3.83 14.92 -13.64
N HIS A 149 -4.58 14.21 -14.48
CA HIS A 149 -4.09 13.68 -15.75
C HIS A 149 -3.68 14.79 -16.73
N ASN A 150 -4.45 15.87 -16.81
CA ASN A 150 -4.14 17.01 -17.66
C ASN A 150 -2.90 17.78 -17.18
N GLN A 151 -2.70 17.87 -15.87
CA GLN A 151 -1.62 18.66 -15.29
C GLN A 151 -0.29 17.88 -15.15
N TYR A 152 -0.34 16.57 -14.89
CA TYR A 152 0.83 15.73 -14.59
C TYR A 152 1.04 14.58 -15.58
N GLY A 153 0.15 14.43 -16.57
CA GLY A 153 0.17 13.36 -17.56
C GLY A 153 -0.70 12.16 -17.20
N SER A 154 -0.97 11.32 -18.19
CA SER A 154 -1.93 10.19 -18.08
C SER A 154 -1.45 9.02 -17.20
N LYS A 155 -0.22 9.04 -16.70
CA LYS A 155 0.36 7.94 -15.90
C LYS A 155 0.30 8.22 -14.41
N ILE A 156 -0.90 8.47 -13.88
CA ILE A 156 -1.11 8.68 -12.45
C ILE A 156 -2.08 7.61 -11.92
N ASN A 157 -1.68 6.94 -10.86
CA ASN A 157 -2.56 6.05 -10.09
C ASN A 157 -3.07 6.80 -8.86
N LEU A 158 -4.39 6.99 -8.76
CA LEU A 158 -5.03 7.77 -7.70
C LEU A 158 -5.53 6.86 -6.58
N GLU A 159 -5.12 7.14 -5.35
CA GLU A 159 -5.68 6.53 -4.15
C GLU A 159 -6.43 7.58 -3.33
N PHE A 160 -7.70 7.32 -3.07
CA PHE A 160 -8.54 8.20 -2.27
C PHE A 160 -8.61 7.72 -0.82
N HIS A 161 -8.34 8.63 0.12
CA HIS A 161 -8.45 8.38 1.55
C HIS A 161 -9.34 9.43 2.20
N VAL A 162 -10.16 9.00 3.15
CA VAL A 162 -10.97 9.91 3.96
C VAL A 162 -10.26 10.14 5.29
N ASN A 163 -10.09 11.40 5.66
CA ASN A 163 -9.55 11.79 6.96
C ASN A 163 -10.44 12.85 7.61
N ASN A 164 -11.24 12.44 8.57
CA ASN A 164 -12.18 13.30 9.28
C ASN A 164 -11.50 14.39 10.14
N SER A 165 -10.19 14.35 10.32
CA SER A 165 -9.44 15.43 11.00
C SER A 165 -9.26 16.67 10.14
N LEU A 166 -9.48 16.58 8.82
CA LEU A 166 -9.53 17.72 7.93
C LEU A 166 -10.88 18.42 8.11
N LEU A 167 -10.87 19.71 8.45
CA LEU A 167 -12.10 20.53 8.55
C LEU A 167 -12.84 20.65 7.23
N GLY A 168 -12.12 20.54 6.08
CA GLY A 168 -12.66 20.59 4.74
C GLY A 168 -11.58 20.78 3.69
N GLY A 169 -11.96 20.60 2.41
CA GLY A 169 -11.04 20.60 1.30
C GLY A 169 -10.33 19.26 1.10
N MET A 170 -9.19 19.27 0.41
CA MET A 170 -8.40 18.07 0.11
C MET A 170 -6.90 18.35 0.14
N THR A 171 -6.12 17.30 0.37
CA THR A 171 -4.67 17.31 0.18
C THR A 171 -4.30 16.28 -0.87
N VAL A 172 -3.44 16.65 -1.81
CA VAL A 172 -2.95 15.77 -2.87
C VAL A 172 -1.44 15.62 -2.74
N VAL A 173 -0.96 14.39 -2.61
CA VAL A 173 0.47 14.07 -2.54
C VAL A 173 0.84 13.23 -3.76
N ILE A 174 1.74 13.76 -4.59
CA ILE A 174 2.23 13.11 -5.81
C ILE A 174 3.74 12.96 -5.69
N GLY A 175 4.19 11.72 -5.45
CA GLY A 175 5.61 11.47 -5.16
C GLY A 175 6.10 12.29 -3.95
N SER A 176 7.00 13.25 -4.18
CA SER A 176 7.52 14.16 -3.14
C SER A 176 6.81 15.51 -3.07
N LYS A 177 5.88 15.79 -4.00
CA LYS A 177 5.13 17.04 -4.02
C LYS A 177 3.84 16.90 -3.23
N MET A 178 3.56 17.89 -2.37
CA MET A 178 2.29 17.98 -1.63
C MET A 178 1.57 19.26 -2.03
N ILE A 179 0.32 19.12 -2.44
CA ILE A 179 -0.59 20.22 -2.76
C ILE A 179 -1.67 20.23 -1.67
N ASP A 180 -1.63 21.23 -0.83
CA ASP A 180 -2.59 21.37 0.27
C ASP A 180 -3.66 22.41 -0.08
N LEU A 181 -4.86 21.91 -0.38
CA LEU A 181 -6.06 22.67 -0.68
C LEU A 181 -7.05 22.61 0.50
N SER A 182 -6.57 22.33 1.70
CA SER A 182 -7.40 22.32 2.90
C SER A 182 -7.85 23.73 3.29
N ILE A 183 -9.03 23.83 3.89
CA ILE A 183 -9.58 25.10 4.39
C ILE A 183 -8.64 25.72 5.42
N LEU A 184 -8.03 24.90 6.29
CA LEU A 184 -7.08 25.36 7.30
C LEU A 184 -5.88 26.08 6.67
N ASN A 185 -5.32 25.53 5.60
CA ASN A 185 -4.20 26.14 4.91
C ASN A 185 -4.61 27.45 4.20
N GLN A 186 -5.81 27.47 3.60
CA GLN A 186 -6.34 28.68 2.98
C GLN A 186 -6.54 29.81 4.00
N VAL A 187 -7.17 29.52 5.14
CA VAL A 187 -7.34 30.50 6.24
C VAL A 187 -5.98 30.96 6.79
N SER A 188 -5.03 30.05 6.96
CA SER A 188 -3.68 30.41 7.43
C SER A 188 -2.96 31.34 6.46
N LYS A 189 -3.10 31.13 5.15
CA LYS A 189 -2.55 32.03 4.13
C LYS A 189 -3.21 33.40 4.18
N PHE A 190 -4.53 33.48 4.36
CA PHE A 190 -5.23 34.77 4.54
C PHE A 190 -4.74 35.53 5.78
N THR A 191 -4.65 34.85 6.93
CA THR A 191 -4.17 35.49 8.16
C THR A 191 -2.72 35.95 8.07
N ASN A 192 -1.86 35.24 7.36
CA ASN A 192 -0.47 35.64 7.16
C ASN A 192 -0.34 36.83 6.21
N ASN A 193 -1.16 36.89 5.14
CA ASN A 193 -1.17 38.01 4.21
C ASN A 193 -1.67 39.31 4.90
N VAL A 194 -2.70 39.20 5.77
CA VAL A 194 -3.22 40.36 6.54
C VAL A 194 -2.23 40.87 7.61
N LYS A 195 -1.40 39.96 8.17
CA LYS A 195 -0.36 40.33 9.14
C LYS A 195 0.95 40.86 8.51
N GLY A 196 1.15 40.64 7.23
CA GLY A 196 2.35 41.10 6.52
C GLY A 196 2.29 42.53 5.97
N ASP A 197 1.13 43.17 6.08
CA ASP A 197 0.93 44.56 5.65
C ASP A 197 0.95 45.61 6.83
N ILE A 198 1.59 45.25 7.97
CA ILE A 198 1.83 46.18 9.08
C ILE A 198 3.33 46.34 9.31
#